data_13f3ab0dd451990b02aefbeaffb06b18
#
_entry.id   13f3ab0dd451990b02aefbeaffb06b18
#
_cell.length_a   1.000
_cell.length_b   1.000
_cell.length_c   1.000
_cell.angle_alpha   90.00
_cell.angle_beta   90.00
_cell.angle_gamma   90.00
#
_symmetry.space_group_name_H-M   'P 1'
#
loop_
_entity.id
_entity.type
_entity.pdbx_description
1 polymer ?
#
loop_
_entity_poly.entity_id
_entity_poly.type
_entity_poly.pdbx_seq_one_letter_code
_entity_poly.pdbx_strand_id
1 'polypeptide(L)'
;SGKSTLIDALLTLMVPLKRQRFYNQSSGVEKKGNRTEESYFFGNYGNQQQEGAASTTTLRLRDKGARSVLLASFCNVDKRVVTLFQVRYYTGEELKVLFGVARESLTIERDFSEFDLHGDWRKRLTKKYNTNETKRTIEFFDGPVAYGEKMITLFGMRSDKALTLFNQIV
;
A
#
# COMPACT_ATOMS: atom_id res chain seq x y z
N SER A 1 -13.12 -1.87 -13.99
CA SER A 1 -14.04 -1.68 -12.85
C SER A 1 -13.24 -1.52 -11.55
N GLY A 2 -13.76 -0.79 -10.57
CA GLY A 2 -13.12 -0.53 -9.29
C GLY A 2 -12.81 -1.78 -8.46
N LYS A 3 -13.43 -2.92 -8.74
CA LYS A 3 -13.18 -4.19 -8.05
C LYS A 3 -11.72 -4.65 -8.18
N SER A 4 -11.16 -4.67 -9.39
CA SER A 4 -9.78 -5.09 -9.61
C SER A 4 -8.79 -4.16 -8.90
N THR A 5 -9.05 -2.85 -8.89
CA THR A 5 -8.24 -1.88 -8.18
C THR A 5 -8.26 -2.11 -6.66
N LEU A 6 -9.41 -2.45 -6.10
CA LEU A 6 -9.54 -2.76 -4.67
C LEU A 6 -8.80 -4.06 -4.31
N ILE A 7 -8.91 -5.10 -5.14
CA ILE A 7 -8.17 -6.35 -4.94
C ILE A 7 -6.65 -6.10 -5.00
N ASP A 8 -6.18 -5.35 -5.99
CA ASP A 8 -4.77 -4.98 -6.10
C ASP A 8 -4.27 -4.18 -4.89
N ALA A 9 -5.12 -3.31 -4.32
CA ALA A 9 -4.83 -2.57 -3.09
C ALA A 9 -4.66 -3.52 -1.88
N LEU A 10 -5.60 -4.45 -1.69
CA LEU A 10 -5.54 -5.44 -0.62
C LEU A 10 -4.31 -6.36 -0.76
N LEU A 11 -4.04 -6.86 -1.97
CA LEU A 11 -2.83 -7.63 -2.24
C LEU A 11 -1.56 -6.86 -1.88
N THR A 12 -1.52 -5.59 -2.23
CA THR A 12 -0.38 -4.73 -1.95
C THR A 12 -0.16 -4.54 -0.44
N LEU A 13 -1.22 -4.43 0.34
CA LEU A 13 -1.16 -4.35 1.81
C LEU A 13 -0.80 -5.68 2.47
N MET A 14 -1.39 -6.78 2.01
CA MET A 14 -1.31 -8.07 2.67
C MET A 14 -0.12 -8.92 2.23
N VAL A 15 0.38 -8.72 1.01
CA VAL A 15 1.54 -9.43 0.44
C VAL A 15 2.68 -8.42 0.21
N PRO A 16 3.49 -8.11 1.22
CA PRO A 16 4.47 -7.02 1.14
C PRO A 16 5.62 -7.29 0.15
N LEU A 17 5.96 -8.55 -0.10
CA LEU A 17 7.04 -8.90 -1.03
C LEU A 17 6.56 -8.82 -2.48
N LYS A 18 7.10 -7.89 -3.26
CA LYS A 18 6.75 -7.65 -4.68
C LYS A 18 6.76 -8.92 -5.53
N ARG A 19 7.77 -9.79 -5.34
CA ARG A 19 7.94 -11.05 -6.10
C ARG A 19 6.82 -12.07 -5.87
N GLN A 20 6.02 -11.90 -4.83
CA GLN A 20 4.94 -12.81 -4.44
C GLN A 20 3.55 -12.25 -4.79
N ARG A 21 3.49 -11.03 -5.34
CA ARG A 21 2.24 -10.39 -5.75
C ARG A 21 1.99 -10.62 -7.23
N PHE A 22 0.81 -11.11 -7.53
CA PHE A 22 0.29 -11.19 -8.89
C PHE A 22 -0.93 -10.28 -8.98
N TYR A 23 -0.74 -9.10 -9.59
CA TYR A 23 -1.85 -8.19 -9.83
C TYR A 23 -2.82 -8.79 -10.85
N ASN A 24 -4.10 -8.58 -10.61
CA ASN A 24 -5.18 -9.11 -11.43
C ASN A 24 -5.04 -8.63 -12.88
N GLN A 25 -4.84 -9.56 -13.81
CA GLN A 25 -4.82 -9.25 -15.23
C GLN A 25 -6.29 -9.12 -15.68
N SER A 26 -6.69 -7.95 -16.16
CA SER A 26 -7.98 -7.82 -16.82
C SER A 26 -8.07 -8.82 -17.97
N SER A 27 -9.18 -9.54 -18.01
CA SER A 27 -9.50 -10.55 -19.04
C SER A 27 -9.75 -9.92 -20.42
N GLY A 28 -8.74 -9.36 -21.00
CA GLY A 28 -8.75 -8.80 -22.36
C GLY A 28 -7.34 -8.81 -22.87
N VAL A 29 -7.14 -9.53 -23.93
CA VAL A 29 -5.98 -9.65 -24.84
C VAL A 29 -4.92 -8.53 -24.73
N GLU A 30 -4.43 -8.21 -23.55
CA GLU A 30 -3.36 -7.25 -23.37
C GLU A 30 -2.15 -7.92 -22.76
N LYS A 31 -1.05 -7.74 -23.48
CA LYS A 31 0.29 -8.27 -23.25
C LYS A 31 0.67 -8.26 -21.77
N LYS A 32 1.26 -9.35 -21.30
CA LYS A 32 2.03 -9.46 -20.07
C LYS A 32 2.77 -8.13 -19.79
N GLY A 33 2.39 -7.38 -18.75
CA GLY A 33 3.21 -6.29 -18.26
C GLY A 33 2.53 -4.98 -17.87
N ASN A 34 1.22 -4.79 -18.05
CA ASN A 34 0.62 -3.45 -17.85
C ASN A 34 0.24 -3.09 -16.41
N ARG A 35 0.21 -4.03 -15.47
CA ARG A 35 -0.08 -3.75 -14.06
C ARG A 35 1.15 -3.97 -13.19
N THR A 36 1.98 -2.96 -13.11
CA THR A 36 3.11 -2.88 -12.18
C THR A 36 2.72 -2.05 -10.95
N GLU A 37 3.51 -2.12 -9.90
CA GLU A 37 3.34 -1.26 -8.72
C GLU A 37 3.42 0.23 -9.08
N GLU A 38 4.26 0.59 -10.06
CA GLU A 38 4.34 1.95 -10.59
C GLU A 38 3.07 2.36 -11.33
N SER A 39 2.55 1.50 -12.20
CA SER A 39 1.30 1.80 -12.92
C SER A 39 0.13 1.95 -11.95
N TYR A 40 0.11 1.20 -10.86
CA TYR A 40 -0.86 1.33 -9.80
C TYR A 40 -0.69 2.64 -9.03
N PHE A 41 0.55 3.03 -8.69
CA PHE A 41 0.86 4.31 -8.04
C PHE A 41 0.41 5.50 -8.89
N PHE A 42 0.80 5.52 -10.16
CA PHE A 42 0.46 6.62 -11.06
C PHE A 42 -1.00 6.61 -11.51
N GLY A 43 -1.69 5.48 -11.41
CA GLY A 43 -3.06 5.31 -11.92
C GLY A 43 -3.11 5.47 -13.42
N ASN A 44 -2.34 4.67 -14.16
CA ASN A 44 -2.34 4.68 -15.62
C ASN A 44 -3.72 4.28 -16.13
N TYR A 45 -4.31 5.08 -17.04
CA TYR A 45 -5.66 4.86 -17.54
C TYR A 45 -5.80 4.84 -19.05
N GLY A 46 -4.73 5.15 -19.78
CA GLY A 46 -4.73 5.12 -21.23
C GLY A 46 -3.39 5.49 -21.82
N ASN A 47 -3.29 5.34 -23.12
CA ASN A 47 -2.13 5.74 -23.91
C ASN A 47 -2.61 6.75 -24.98
N GLN A 48 -1.90 7.86 -25.10
CA GLN A 48 -2.15 8.85 -26.13
C GLN A 48 -1.01 8.79 -27.16
N GLN A 49 -1.37 8.48 -28.40
CA GLN A 49 -0.46 8.58 -29.52
C GLN A 49 -0.57 9.98 -30.11
N GLN A 50 0.51 10.74 -30.06
CA GLN A 50 0.54 12.02 -30.78
C GLN A 50 0.64 11.73 -32.27
N GLU A 51 -0.25 12.34 -33.06
CA GLU A 51 -0.16 12.29 -34.53
C GLU A 51 1.20 12.82 -34.99
N GLY A 52 1.97 11.96 -35.68
CA GLY A 52 3.29 12.29 -36.18
C GLY A 52 4.48 12.03 -35.26
N ALA A 53 4.28 11.54 -34.03
CA ALA A 53 5.37 11.17 -33.17
C ALA A 53 5.51 9.64 -33.03
N ALA A 54 6.74 9.15 -33.05
CA ALA A 54 7.06 7.73 -32.86
C ALA A 54 6.88 7.26 -31.39
N SER A 55 6.46 8.14 -30.47
CA SER A 55 6.33 7.85 -29.05
C SER A 55 4.89 7.88 -28.58
N THR A 56 4.51 6.84 -27.84
CA THR A 56 3.22 6.77 -27.14
C THR A 56 3.39 7.31 -25.72
N THR A 57 2.59 8.30 -25.35
CA THR A 57 2.59 8.85 -23.97
C THR A 57 1.53 8.17 -23.15
N THR A 58 1.92 7.61 -22.00
CA THR A 58 0.98 6.99 -21.04
C THR A 58 0.27 8.08 -20.24
N LEU A 59 -1.07 8.04 -20.24
CA LEU A 59 -1.90 8.95 -19.46
C LEU A 59 -1.95 8.47 -17.99
N ARG A 60 -1.70 9.40 -17.06
CA ARG A 60 -1.58 9.13 -15.61
C ARG A 60 -2.48 10.07 -14.81
N LEU A 61 -3.05 9.55 -13.73
CA LEU A 61 -3.82 10.33 -12.76
C LEU A 61 -2.92 11.10 -11.77
N ARG A 62 -1.69 10.63 -11.54
CA ARG A 62 -0.75 11.19 -10.57
C ARG A 62 0.63 11.33 -11.20
N ASP A 63 1.39 12.28 -10.70
CA ASP A 63 2.80 12.50 -11.03
C ASP A 63 3.73 12.02 -9.91
N LYS A 64 5.04 12.25 -10.05
CA LYS A 64 6.05 11.89 -9.03
C LYS A 64 5.97 12.75 -7.76
N GLY A 65 5.32 13.91 -7.79
CA GLY A 65 5.06 14.74 -6.62
C GLY A 65 3.92 14.21 -5.75
N ALA A 66 3.10 13.30 -6.30
CA ALA A 66 1.97 12.73 -5.58
C ALA A 66 2.43 11.74 -4.48
N ARG A 67 1.55 11.58 -3.50
CA ARG A 67 1.68 10.55 -2.46
C ARG A 67 0.47 9.66 -2.48
N SER A 68 0.67 8.41 -2.16
CA SER A 68 -0.39 7.42 -2.10
C SER A 68 -0.39 6.76 -0.73
N VAL A 69 -1.54 6.72 -0.10
CA VAL A 69 -1.76 6.00 1.16
C VAL A 69 -2.72 4.85 0.86
N LEU A 70 -2.28 3.64 1.16
CA LEU A 70 -3.15 2.46 1.23
C LEU A 70 -3.38 2.17 2.71
N LEU A 71 -4.64 2.01 3.09
CA LEU A 71 -5.02 1.76 4.47
C LEU A 71 -6.18 0.78 4.51
N ALA A 72 -6.10 -0.19 5.44
CA ALA A 72 -7.20 -1.10 5.76
C ALA A 72 -7.22 -1.40 7.25
N SER A 73 -8.38 -1.24 7.87
CA SER A 73 -8.62 -1.58 9.28
C SER A 73 -9.39 -2.88 9.38
N PHE A 74 -8.92 -3.75 10.25
CA PHE A 74 -9.49 -5.07 10.55
C PHE A 74 -9.97 -5.09 12.00
N CYS A 75 -11.17 -5.59 12.22
CA CYS A 75 -11.75 -5.74 13.54
C CYS A 75 -12.09 -7.22 13.77
N ASN A 76 -11.65 -7.77 14.90
CA ASN A 76 -12.05 -9.11 15.29
C ASN A 76 -13.36 -9.12 16.11
N VAL A 77 -13.84 -10.31 16.47
CA VAL A 77 -15.07 -10.50 17.27
C VAL A 77 -14.97 -9.83 18.65
N ASP A 78 -13.78 -9.70 19.22
CA ASP A 78 -13.52 -9.04 20.52
C ASP A 78 -13.39 -7.51 20.38
N LYS A 79 -13.74 -6.95 19.21
CA LYS A 79 -13.62 -5.51 18.87
C LYS A 79 -12.19 -4.97 18.93
N ARG A 80 -11.17 -5.82 18.87
CA ARG A 80 -9.78 -5.38 18.70
C ARG A 80 -9.56 -4.94 17.27
N VAL A 81 -9.02 -3.76 17.11
CA VAL A 81 -8.77 -3.17 15.80
C VAL A 81 -7.27 -3.21 15.48
N VAL A 82 -6.95 -3.58 14.26
CA VAL A 82 -5.60 -3.44 13.67
C VAL A 82 -5.74 -2.73 12.34
N THR A 83 -5.00 -1.65 12.15
CA THR A 83 -4.90 -0.95 10.87
C THR A 83 -3.55 -1.23 10.23
N LEU A 84 -3.57 -1.75 9.02
CA LEU A 84 -2.42 -1.86 8.14
C LEU A 84 -2.40 -0.66 7.21
N PHE A 85 -1.23 -0.06 7.00
CA PHE A 85 -1.11 1.01 6.04
C PHE A 85 0.24 1.03 5.35
N GLN A 86 0.27 1.58 4.16
CA GLN A 86 1.48 1.80 3.37
C GLN A 86 1.41 3.18 2.76
N VAL A 87 2.53 3.89 2.84
CA VAL A 87 2.68 5.21 2.25
C VAL A 87 3.72 5.12 1.15
N ARG A 88 3.34 5.56 -0.06
CA ARG A 88 4.21 5.57 -1.23
C ARG A 88 4.46 6.99 -1.69
N TYR A 89 5.71 7.29 -1.97
CA TYR A 89 6.15 8.60 -2.46
C TYR A 89 7.45 8.45 -3.25
N TYR A 90 7.73 9.37 -4.13
CA TYR A 90 8.99 9.42 -4.85
C TYR A 90 10.00 10.30 -4.12
N THR A 91 11.26 9.85 -4.09
CA THR A 91 12.42 10.65 -3.74
C THR A 91 13.34 10.65 -4.96
N GLY A 92 13.39 11.76 -5.69
CA GLY A 92 14.01 11.79 -7.01
C GLY A 92 13.33 10.81 -7.98
N GLU A 93 14.09 9.84 -8.47
CA GLU A 93 13.59 8.82 -9.41
C GLU A 93 13.15 7.50 -8.71
N GLU A 94 13.31 7.41 -7.41
CA GLU A 94 13.07 6.17 -6.66
C GLU A 94 11.74 6.20 -5.91
N LEU A 95 10.92 5.17 -6.15
CA LEU A 95 9.69 4.95 -5.39
C LEU A 95 10.03 4.38 -4.01
N LYS A 96 9.72 5.15 -2.98
CA LYS A 96 9.84 4.74 -1.57
C LYS A 96 8.52 4.23 -1.04
N VAL A 97 8.59 3.20 -0.21
CA VAL A 97 7.43 2.63 0.48
C VAL A 97 7.74 2.58 1.97
N LEU A 98 6.89 3.21 2.76
CA LEU A 98 6.88 3.09 4.20
C LEU A 98 5.69 2.23 4.61
N PHE A 99 5.94 1.23 5.44
CA PHE A 99 4.94 0.31 5.96
C PHE A 99 4.58 0.69 7.40
N GLY A 100 3.34 0.50 7.78
CA GLY A 100 2.92 0.75 9.14
C GLY A 100 1.82 -0.19 9.62
N VAL A 101 1.81 -0.39 10.93
CA VAL A 101 0.80 -1.14 11.66
C VAL A 101 0.36 -0.33 12.87
N ALA A 102 -0.94 -0.19 13.06
CA ALA A 102 -1.51 0.44 14.24
C ALA A 102 -2.50 -0.51 14.92
N ARG A 103 -2.45 -0.55 16.26
CA ARG A 103 -3.46 -1.24 17.10
C ARG A 103 -4.59 -0.27 17.46
N GLU A 104 -4.99 0.51 16.46
CA GLU A 104 -5.98 1.56 16.56
C GLU A 104 -6.60 1.77 15.18
N SER A 105 -7.81 2.30 15.14
CA SER A 105 -8.46 2.68 13.89
C SER A 105 -7.87 3.99 13.38
N LEU A 106 -7.24 3.96 12.20
CA LEU A 106 -6.75 5.14 11.50
C LEU A 106 -7.68 5.48 10.33
N THR A 107 -7.73 6.76 9.97
CA THR A 107 -8.39 7.23 8.74
C THR A 107 -7.47 8.16 7.96
N ILE A 108 -7.65 8.20 6.64
CA ILE A 108 -6.82 9.04 5.77
C ILE A 108 -7.02 10.53 6.13
N GLU A 109 -8.26 10.95 6.31
CA GLU A 109 -8.59 12.36 6.57
C GLU A 109 -8.03 12.85 7.91
N ARG A 110 -8.12 12.04 8.95
CA ARG A 110 -7.69 12.42 10.30
C ARG A 110 -6.19 12.30 10.51
N ASP A 111 -5.55 11.28 9.92
CA ASP A 111 -4.20 10.85 10.30
C ASP A 111 -3.16 11.13 9.22
N PHE A 112 -3.56 11.33 7.96
CA PHE A 112 -2.68 11.54 6.82
C PHE A 112 -2.96 12.80 6.00
N SER A 113 -3.92 13.64 6.41
CA SER A 113 -4.29 14.88 5.68
C SER A 113 -3.16 15.90 5.62
N GLU A 114 -2.37 16.02 6.69
CA GLU A 114 -1.23 16.93 6.79
C GLU A 114 0.10 16.24 6.48
N PHE A 115 0.12 15.46 5.46
CA PHE A 115 1.26 14.69 5.02
C PHE A 115 2.30 15.58 4.36
N ASP A 116 3.29 16.05 5.12
CA ASP A 116 4.38 16.87 4.57
C ASP A 116 5.55 16.04 4.05
N LEU A 117 6.33 16.65 3.14
CA LEU A 117 7.50 16.02 2.51
C LEU A 117 8.68 15.84 3.48
N HIS A 118 8.68 16.56 4.59
CA HIS A 118 9.84 16.67 5.46
C HIS A 118 9.87 15.66 6.61
N GLY A 119 8.98 14.67 6.60
CA GLY A 119 9.03 13.51 7.49
C GLY A 119 8.54 13.72 8.92
N ASP A 120 8.09 14.90 9.29
CA ASP A 120 7.59 15.16 10.65
C ASP A 120 6.23 14.50 10.92
N TRP A 121 5.45 14.19 9.87
CA TRP A 121 4.19 13.49 10.00
C TRP A 121 4.33 12.14 10.73
N ARG A 122 5.41 11.38 10.46
CA ARG A 122 5.71 10.12 11.16
C ARG A 122 5.89 10.34 12.64
N LYS A 123 6.67 11.35 13.04
CA LYS A 123 6.87 11.73 14.44
C LYS A 123 5.57 12.21 15.10
N ARG A 124 4.79 13.03 14.40
CA ARG A 124 3.49 13.51 14.89
C ARG A 124 2.52 12.36 15.12
N LEU A 125 2.41 11.45 14.16
CA LEU A 125 1.54 10.28 14.26
C LEU A 125 1.99 9.35 15.41
N THR A 126 3.29 9.12 15.55
CA THR A 126 3.86 8.37 16.68
C THR A 126 3.53 9.04 18.01
N LYS A 127 3.73 10.33 18.12
CA LYS A 127 3.43 11.10 19.36
C LYS A 127 1.94 11.08 19.70
N LYS A 128 1.07 11.11 18.70
CA LYS A 128 -0.38 11.09 18.88
C LYS A 128 -0.87 9.75 19.47
N TYR A 129 -0.32 8.64 19.02
CA TYR A 129 -0.82 7.30 19.37
C TYR A 129 0.04 6.54 20.39
N ASN A 130 1.35 6.76 20.44
CA ASN A 130 2.22 6.11 21.39
C ASN A 130 2.36 6.96 22.64
N THR A 131 1.61 6.62 23.68
CA THR A 131 1.71 7.23 25.01
C THR A 131 2.78 6.51 25.86
N ASN A 132 3.06 7.03 27.06
CA ASN A 132 3.97 6.37 28.01
C ASN A 132 3.49 4.96 28.41
N GLU A 133 2.17 4.73 28.40
CA GLU A 133 1.53 3.46 28.76
C GLU A 133 1.41 2.52 27.57
N THR A 134 1.25 3.06 26.35
CA THR A 134 1.00 2.30 25.12
C THR A 134 2.07 2.57 24.06
N LYS A 135 3.33 2.23 24.38
CA LYS A 135 4.52 2.60 23.58
C LYS A 135 4.55 2.06 22.14
N ARG A 136 3.68 1.11 21.80
CA ARG A 136 3.67 0.43 20.49
C ARG A 136 2.28 0.37 19.87
N THR A 137 1.48 1.40 20.06
CA THR A 137 0.17 1.48 19.39
C THR A 137 0.35 1.60 17.88
N ILE A 138 1.31 2.43 17.44
CA ILE A 138 1.69 2.54 16.03
C ILE A 138 3.17 2.20 15.85
N GLU A 139 3.46 1.39 14.84
CA GLU A 139 4.82 0.97 14.49
C GLU A 139 5.03 1.17 12.98
N PHE A 140 6.22 1.64 12.61
CA PHE A 140 6.64 1.85 11.23
C PHE A 140 7.75 0.88 10.85
N PHE A 141 7.77 0.46 9.59
CA PHE A 141 8.75 -0.45 9.04
C PHE A 141 9.26 0.10 7.69
N ASP A 142 10.57 0.17 7.52
CA ASP A 142 11.19 0.66 6.29
C ASP A 142 11.30 -0.44 5.22
N GLY A 143 11.02 -1.69 5.57
CA GLY A 143 11.12 -2.83 4.67
C GLY A 143 9.95 -3.81 4.77
N PRO A 144 9.68 -4.53 3.66
CA PRO A 144 8.55 -5.44 3.57
C PRO A 144 8.69 -6.70 4.44
N VAL A 145 9.91 -7.13 4.76
CA VAL A 145 10.16 -8.35 5.55
C VAL A 145 9.70 -8.14 6.99
N ALA A 146 10.22 -7.12 7.67
CA ALA A 146 9.85 -6.82 9.05
C ALA A 146 8.35 -6.49 9.21
N TYR A 147 7.77 -5.79 8.24
CA TYR A 147 6.33 -5.56 8.20
C TYR A 147 5.55 -6.88 8.07
N GLY A 148 5.98 -7.79 7.18
CA GLY A 148 5.34 -9.09 7.00
C GLY A 148 5.41 -9.96 8.25
N GLU A 149 6.54 -10.01 8.94
CA GLU A 149 6.72 -10.73 10.21
C GLU A 149 5.78 -10.17 11.30
N LYS A 150 5.68 -8.84 11.40
CA LYS A 150 4.76 -8.20 12.33
C LYS A 150 3.31 -8.55 12.03
N MET A 151 2.92 -8.54 10.77
CA MET A 151 1.57 -8.87 10.32
C MET A 151 1.22 -10.32 10.65
N ILE A 152 2.13 -11.28 10.39
CA ILE A 152 1.97 -12.69 10.73
C ILE A 152 1.74 -12.86 12.24
N THR A 153 2.55 -12.18 13.05
CA THR A 153 2.41 -12.21 14.52
C THR A 153 1.06 -11.67 14.99
N LEU A 154 0.60 -10.56 14.41
CA LEU A 154 -0.65 -9.92 14.79
C LEU A 154 -1.89 -10.74 14.44
N PHE A 155 -1.88 -11.39 13.28
CA PHE A 155 -2.98 -12.22 12.82
C PHE A 155 -2.87 -13.68 13.26
N GLY A 156 -1.82 -14.06 13.99
CA GLY A 156 -1.59 -15.42 14.46
C GLY A 156 -1.40 -16.43 13.33
N MET A 157 -0.97 -15.97 12.15
CA MET A 157 -0.77 -16.81 10.98
C MET A 157 0.65 -17.38 10.96
N ARG A 158 0.77 -18.66 10.59
CA ARG A 158 2.09 -19.22 10.25
C ARG A 158 2.51 -18.72 8.87
N SER A 159 3.79 -18.41 8.71
CA SER A 159 4.34 -17.79 7.50
C SER A 159 4.05 -18.55 6.20
N ASP A 160 4.02 -19.88 6.25
CA ASP A 160 3.74 -20.77 5.14
C ASP A 160 2.26 -20.78 4.71
N LYS A 161 1.33 -20.56 5.64
CA LYS A 161 -0.12 -20.53 5.37
C LYS A 161 -0.65 -19.14 5.00
N ALA A 162 -0.04 -18.07 5.49
CA ALA A 162 -0.46 -16.71 5.19
C ALA A 162 -0.40 -16.40 3.70
N LEU A 163 0.70 -16.78 3.05
CA LEU A 163 0.90 -16.62 1.60
C LEU A 163 -0.11 -17.43 0.78
N THR A 164 -0.44 -18.64 1.22
CA THR A 164 -1.41 -19.51 0.53
C THR A 164 -2.82 -18.94 0.62
N LEU A 165 -3.22 -18.42 1.78
CA LEU A 165 -4.52 -17.80 1.99
C LEU A 165 -4.70 -16.55 1.12
N PHE A 166 -3.69 -15.70 1.01
CA PHE A 166 -3.77 -14.49 0.20
C PHE A 166 -3.73 -14.76 -1.30
N ASN A 167 -3.03 -15.81 -1.72
CA ASN A 167 -3.04 -16.24 -3.12
C ASN A 167 -4.35 -16.95 -3.53
N GLN A 168 -5.19 -17.35 -2.58
CA GLN A 168 -6.51 -17.98 -2.85
C GLN A 168 -7.66 -16.96 -2.94
N ILE A 169 -7.44 -15.71 -2.54
CA ILE A 169 -8.45 -14.64 -2.59
C ILE A 169 -8.49 -13.96 -3.98
N VAL A 170 -7.61 -14.35 -4.88
CA VAL A 170 -7.49 -13.78 -6.24
C VAL A 170 -8.08 -14.72 -7.28
#